data_f4c78be81f184f733404c6004a82bc82
#
_entry.id   f4c78be81f184f733404c6004a82bc82
#
_cell.length_a   1.000
_cell.length_b   1.000
_cell.length_c   1.000
_cell.angle_alpha   90.00
_cell.angle_beta   90.00
_cell.angle_gamma   90.00
#
_symmetry.space_group_name_H-M   'P 1'
#
loop_
_entity.id
_entity.type
_entity.pdbx_description
1 polymer ?
#
loop_
_entity_poly.entity_id
_entity_poly.type
_entity_poly.pdbx_seq_one_letter_code
_entity_poly.pdbx_strand_id
1 'polypeptide(L)'
;MDRHDENAAIEHRLVRVRGVVQGVGFRDGCMRHARALGIAGWVRNRRDGSVEALLQGSPQQVAQMCAWLRHGVPGARVDALEGTAVPAPSPPLEGFEVLPTA
;
A
#
# COMPACT_ATOMS: atom_id res chain seq x y z
N MET A 1 -13.93 -13.19 -22.45
CA MET A 1 -13.59 -12.75 -22.05
C MET A 1 -13.12 -11.85 -22.08
N ASP A 2 -13.17 -11.43 -21.45
CA ASP A 2 -12.80 -10.35 -21.90
C ASP A 2 -11.83 -9.65 -21.07
N ARG A 3 -10.67 -9.59 -21.52
CA ARG A 3 -9.63 -9.04 -20.77
C ARG A 3 -9.75 -7.61 -20.55
N HIS A 4 -10.57 -6.94 -21.29
CA HIS A 4 -10.78 -5.52 -21.09
C HIS A 4 -11.36 -5.23 -19.73
N ASP A 5 -12.22 -6.09 -19.25
CA ASP A 5 -12.80 -5.89 -17.94
C ASP A 5 -11.77 -5.98 -16.84
N GLU A 6 -10.85 -6.91 -16.98
CA GLU A 6 -9.78 -7.03 -16.00
C GLU A 6 -8.90 -5.81 -15.98
N ASN A 7 -8.58 -5.28 -17.16
CA ASN A 7 -7.71 -4.12 -17.23
C ASN A 7 -8.37 -2.87 -16.70
N ALA A 8 -9.70 -2.82 -16.79
CA ALA A 8 -10.43 -1.68 -16.27
C ALA A 8 -10.64 -1.75 -14.77
N ALA A 9 -10.35 -2.89 -14.15
CA ALA A 9 -10.61 -3.09 -12.74
C ALA A 9 -9.42 -2.58 -11.94
N ILE A 10 -9.36 -1.26 -11.75
CA ILE A 10 -8.31 -0.64 -10.94
C ILE A 10 -8.90 -0.33 -9.58
N GLU A 11 -8.25 -0.83 -8.54
CA GLU A 11 -8.66 -0.56 -7.18
C GLU A 11 -7.87 0.60 -6.61
N HIS A 12 -8.51 1.32 -5.70
CA HIS A 12 -7.85 2.27 -4.82
C HIS A 12 -8.17 1.83 -3.41
N ARG A 13 -7.15 1.47 -2.65
CA ARG A 13 -7.35 0.91 -1.31
C ARG A 13 -6.48 1.64 -0.31
N LEU A 14 -7.12 2.16 0.72
CA LEU A 14 -6.40 2.79 1.83
C LEU A 14 -6.17 1.73 2.88
N VAL A 15 -4.91 1.52 3.24
CA VAL A 15 -4.49 0.43 4.13
C VAL A 15 -3.85 1.01 5.37
N ARG A 16 -4.23 0.49 6.54
CA ARG A 16 -3.60 0.85 7.79
C ARG A 16 -2.96 -0.40 8.39
N VAL A 17 -1.68 -0.29 8.72
CA VAL A 17 -0.91 -1.40 9.29
C VAL A 17 -0.51 -1.03 10.71
N ARG A 18 -0.85 -1.90 11.66
CA ARG A 18 -0.58 -1.69 13.07
C ARG A 18 0.33 -2.77 13.61
N GLY A 19 1.15 -2.42 14.59
CA GLY A 19 2.11 -3.31 15.21
C GLY A 19 3.43 -2.62 15.38
N VAL A 20 4.52 -3.37 15.31
CA VAL A 20 5.88 -2.81 15.33
C VAL A 20 6.28 -2.57 13.88
N VAL A 21 5.92 -1.40 13.35
CA VAL A 21 6.04 -1.11 11.92
C VAL A 21 6.77 0.21 11.63
N GLN A 22 7.07 1.00 12.65
CA GLN A 22 7.87 2.21 12.46
C GLN A 22 9.29 1.97 12.96
N GLY A 23 10.27 2.63 12.33
CA GLY A 23 11.65 2.51 12.73
C GLY A 23 12.35 1.25 12.26
N VAL A 24 11.74 0.49 11.34
CA VAL A 24 12.29 -0.78 10.86
C VAL A 24 12.48 -0.80 9.34
N GLY A 25 12.39 0.36 8.68
CA GLY A 25 12.53 0.43 7.23
C GLY A 25 11.26 0.03 6.48
N PHE A 26 10.13 0.06 7.15
CA PHE A 26 8.88 -0.42 6.58
C PHE A 26 8.45 0.43 5.37
N ARG A 27 8.49 1.76 5.50
CA ARG A 27 8.05 2.64 4.41
C ARG A 27 8.92 2.49 3.18
N ASP A 28 10.23 2.41 3.38
CA ASP A 28 11.17 2.28 2.27
C ASP A 28 10.97 0.95 1.56
N GLY A 29 10.81 -0.13 2.31
CA GLY A 29 10.51 -1.43 1.74
C GLY A 29 9.18 -1.44 0.99
N CYS A 30 8.18 -0.77 1.56
CA CYS A 30 6.87 -0.64 0.93
C CYS A 30 6.99 0.04 -0.43
N MET A 31 7.72 1.15 -0.50
CA MET A 31 7.92 1.88 -1.73
C MET A 31 8.59 1.01 -2.79
N ARG A 32 9.68 0.33 -2.41
CA ARG A 32 10.40 -0.50 -3.37
C ARG A 32 9.54 -1.64 -3.89
N HIS A 33 8.79 -2.28 -2.99
CA HIS A 33 7.96 -3.41 -3.38
C HIS A 33 6.79 -2.97 -4.26
N ALA A 34 6.17 -1.84 -3.90
CA ALA A 34 5.07 -1.29 -4.69
C ALA A 34 5.54 -0.95 -6.10
N ARG A 35 6.72 -0.35 -6.23
CA ARG A 35 7.27 -0.02 -7.55
C ARG A 35 7.55 -1.28 -8.36
N ALA A 36 8.05 -2.32 -7.72
CA ALA A 36 8.31 -3.59 -8.40
C ALA A 36 7.02 -4.23 -8.91
N LEU A 37 5.91 -4.04 -8.21
CA LEU A 37 4.61 -4.57 -8.62
C LEU A 37 3.86 -3.66 -9.58
N GLY A 38 4.38 -2.46 -9.85
CA GLY A 38 3.68 -1.51 -10.70
C GLY A 38 2.53 -0.80 -10.03
N ILE A 39 2.54 -0.73 -8.71
CA ILE A 39 1.49 -0.08 -7.93
C ILE A 39 1.83 1.40 -7.76
N ALA A 40 0.86 2.26 -7.99
CA ALA A 40 0.97 3.68 -7.70
C ALA A 40 0.35 3.99 -6.34
N GLY A 41 0.79 5.06 -5.70
CA GLY A 41 0.25 5.46 -4.43
C GLY A 41 1.29 6.12 -3.53
N TRP A 42 1.09 5.95 -2.22
CA TRP A 42 2.00 6.53 -1.25
C TRP A 42 1.93 5.75 0.07
N VAL A 43 2.93 5.97 0.92
CA VAL A 43 3.00 5.39 2.25
C VAL A 43 3.52 6.44 3.21
N ARG A 44 3.00 6.45 4.44
CA ARG A 44 3.45 7.37 5.47
C ARG A 44 3.27 6.77 6.85
N ASN A 45 4.07 7.24 7.80
CA ASN A 45 3.85 6.97 9.21
C ASN A 45 2.71 7.83 9.72
N ARG A 46 1.98 7.29 10.69
CA ARG A 46 0.98 8.05 11.43
C ARG A 46 1.49 8.27 12.84
N ARG A 47 1.00 9.33 13.48
CA ARG A 47 1.46 9.68 14.83
C ARG A 47 1.04 8.66 15.87
N ASP A 48 0.02 7.84 15.57
CA ASP A 48 -0.41 6.81 16.48
C ASP A 48 0.46 5.54 16.41
N GLY A 49 1.53 5.57 15.64
CA GLY A 49 2.45 4.44 15.51
C GLY A 49 2.16 3.52 14.34
N SER A 50 1.03 3.72 13.66
CA SER A 50 0.69 2.90 12.51
C SER A 50 1.36 3.42 11.25
N VAL A 51 1.30 2.61 10.18
CA VAL A 51 1.70 2.99 8.83
C VAL A 51 0.45 2.98 7.97
N GLU A 52 0.31 3.99 7.13
CA GLU A 52 -0.84 4.13 6.24
C GLU A 52 -0.35 4.18 4.80
N ALA A 53 -1.03 3.47 3.92
CA ALA A 53 -0.66 3.45 2.51
C ALA A 53 -1.90 3.55 1.64
N LEU A 54 -1.78 4.30 0.54
CA LEU A 54 -2.79 4.30 -0.50
C LEU A 54 -2.24 3.51 -1.67
N LEU A 55 -2.97 2.50 -2.10
CA LEU A 55 -2.51 1.58 -3.13
C LEU A 55 -3.45 1.64 -4.33
N GLN A 56 -2.87 1.85 -5.50
CA GLN A 56 -3.61 1.85 -6.75
C GLN A 56 -3.04 0.76 -7.65
N GLY A 57 -3.87 -0.17 -8.06
CA GLY A 57 -3.45 -1.26 -8.94
C GLY A 57 -4.60 -2.18 -9.24
N SER A 58 -4.32 -3.26 -9.97
CA SER A 58 -5.32 -4.30 -10.17
C SER A 58 -5.62 -4.99 -8.85
N PRO A 59 -6.77 -5.67 -8.73
CA PRO A 59 -7.06 -6.42 -7.52
C PRO A 59 -5.95 -7.40 -7.14
N GLN A 60 -5.33 -8.02 -8.13
CA GLN A 60 -4.25 -8.98 -7.87
C GLN A 60 -3.01 -8.30 -7.35
N GLN A 61 -2.64 -7.15 -7.94
CA GLN A 61 -1.48 -6.39 -7.48
C GLN A 61 -1.69 -5.92 -6.04
N VAL A 62 -2.88 -5.39 -5.74
CA VAL A 62 -3.19 -4.89 -4.41
C VAL A 62 -3.17 -6.03 -3.40
N ALA A 63 -3.71 -7.20 -3.76
CA ALA A 63 -3.69 -8.36 -2.88
C ALA A 63 -2.26 -8.83 -2.59
N GLN A 64 -1.41 -8.86 -3.61
CA GLN A 64 0.00 -9.22 -3.43
C GLN A 64 0.72 -8.24 -2.51
N MET A 65 0.43 -6.96 -2.70
CA MET A 65 1.04 -5.93 -1.87
C MET A 65 0.60 -6.06 -0.41
N CYS A 66 -0.67 -6.32 -0.17
CA CYS A 66 -1.18 -6.51 1.19
C CYS A 66 -0.55 -7.74 1.85
N ALA A 67 -0.38 -8.83 1.10
CA ALA A 67 0.28 -10.01 1.63
C ALA A 67 1.73 -9.70 2.03
N TRP A 68 2.43 -8.94 1.20
CA TRP A 68 3.80 -8.55 1.51
C TRP A 68 3.84 -7.66 2.75
N LEU A 69 2.90 -6.71 2.86
CA LEU A 69 2.85 -5.82 4.02
C LEU A 69 2.69 -6.58 5.32
N ARG A 70 2.02 -7.73 5.30
CA ARG A 70 1.82 -8.55 6.50
C ARG A 70 3.07 -9.29 6.93
N HIS A 71 3.90 -9.73 5.99
CA HIS A 71 4.94 -10.70 6.29
C HIS A 71 6.31 -10.37 5.74
N GLY A 72 6.43 -9.40 4.84
CA GLY A 72 7.62 -9.23 4.03
C GLY A 72 8.71 -8.32 4.60
N VAL A 73 8.45 -7.61 5.69
CA VAL A 73 9.41 -6.64 6.21
C VAL A 73 10.17 -7.24 7.38
N PRO A 74 11.48 -7.51 7.23
CA PRO A 74 12.27 -8.03 8.35
C PRO A 74 12.27 -7.04 9.51
N GLY A 75 12.13 -7.56 10.71
CA GLY A 75 12.12 -6.74 11.91
C GLY A 75 10.78 -6.14 12.24
N ALA A 76 9.80 -6.20 11.35
CA ALA A 76 8.47 -5.71 11.63
C ALA A 76 7.60 -6.82 12.23
N ARG A 77 6.63 -6.39 13.03
CA ARG A 77 5.57 -7.29 13.51
C ARG A 77 4.25 -6.62 13.19
N VAL A 78 3.45 -7.28 12.37
CA VAL A 78 2.14 -6.75 11.97
C VAL A 78 1.07 -7.43 12.79
N ASP A 79 0.41 -6.66 13.65
CA ASP A 79 -0.67 -7.16 14.48
C ASP A 79 -2.02 -7.09 13.77
N ALA A 80 -2.20 -6.09 12.89
CA ALA A 80 -3.43 -5.91 12.15
C ALA A 80 -3.14 -5.18 10.85
N LEU A 81 -3.88 -5.53 9.81
CA LEU A 81 -3.87 -4.81 8.55
C LEU A 81 -5.33 -4.62 8.14
N GLU A 82 -5.73 -3.37 7.99
CA GLU A 82 -7.08 -3.00 7.62
C GLU A 82 -7.05 -2.28 6.29
N GLY A 83 -7.93 -2.67 5.38
CA GLY A 83 -8.01 -2.03 4.07
C GLY A 83 -9.43 -1.62 3.75
N THR A 84 -9.56 -0.46 3.12
CA THR A 84 -10.86 0.10 2.75
C THR A 84 -10.77 0.61 1.32
N ALA A 85 -11.75 0.24 0.51
CA ALA A 85 -11.84 0.79 -0.84
C ALA A 85 -12.17 2.26 -0.76
N VAL A 86 -11.49 3.08 -1.56
CA VAL A 86 -11.70 4.52 -1.58
C VAL A 86 -11.86 4.98 -3.02
N PRO A 87 -12.46 6.15 -3.24
CA PRO A 87 -12.56 6.70 -4.60
C PRO A 87 -11.19 7.03 -5.17
N ALA A 88 -11.10 7.05 -6.49
CA ALA A 88 -9.88 7.47 -7.15
C ALA A 88 -9.55 8.90 -6.74
N PRO A 89 -8.29 9.17 -6.37
CA PRO A 89 -7.89 10.50 -5.96
C PRO A 89 -7.83 11.46 -7.13
N SER A 90 -7.93 12.74 -6.82
CA SER A 90 -7.78 13.81 -7.79
C SER A 90 -6.80 14.82 -7.20
N PRO A 91 -5.67 15.08 -7.86
CA PRO A 91 -5.26 14.53 -9.17
C PRO A 91 -4.91 13.05 -9.10
N PRO A 92 -4.84 12.37 -10.25
CA PRO A 92 -4.48 10.94 -10.27
C PRO A 92 -3.09 10.69 -9.72
N LEU A 93 -2.92 9.50 -9.16
CA LEU A 93 -1.63 9.08 -8.63
C LEU A 93 -0.66 8.76 -9.75
N GLU A 94 0.62 9.12 -9.55
CA GLU A 94 1.69 8.79 -10.46
C GLU A 94 2.86 8.28 -9.64
N GLY A 95 3.27 7.05 -9.89
CA GLY A 95 4.36 6.45 -9.16
C GLY A 95 4.01 6.19 -7.70
N PHE A 96 5.03 5.86 -6.90
CA PHE A 96 4.84 5.55 -5.49
C PHE A 96 5.83 6.36 -4.66
N GLU A 97 5.31 7.05 -3.64
CA GLU A 97 6.08 8.00 -2.84
C GLU A 97 5.99 7.71 -1.36
N VAL A 98 7.02 8.12 -0.63
CA VAL A 98 6.99 8.15 0.84
C VAL A 98 6.65 9.58 1.24
N LEU A 99 5.57 9.73 2.01
CA LEU A 99 5.12 11.03 2.45
C LEU A 99 5.55 11.29 3.89
N PRO A 100 5.55 12.57 4.32
CA PRO A 100 5.82 12.89 5.73
C PRO A 100 4.80 12.28 6.66
N THR A 101 5.22 12.13 7.93
CA THR A 101 4.34 11.62 8.98
C THR A 101 3.14 12.54 9.18
N ALA A 102 2.00 11.94 9.36
CA ALA A 102 0.75 12.69 9.54
C ALA A 102 -0.05 12.21 10.75
#